data_e091e9ff0beda51a91b3c6071f69453e
#
_entry.id   e091e9ff0beda51a91b3c6071f69453e
#
_cell.length_a   1.000
_cell.length_b   1.000
_cell.length_c   1.000
_cell.angle_alpha   90.00
_cell.angle_beta   90.00
_cell.angle_gamma   90.00
#
_symmetry.space_group_name_H-M   'P 1'
#
loop_
_entity.id
_entity.type
_entity.pdbx_description
1 polymer ?
#
loop_
_entity_poly.entity_id
_entity_poly.type
_entity_poly.pdbx_seq_one_letter_code
_entity_poly.pdbx_strand_id
1 'polypeptide(L)'
;MKKQISMLLATACAASLLAASGSTTTDSSSAADTTATAASYYESAQKPDKLVWWVHDGMHQEDGSEQWIAEFDAKTGIDLELDFIDNNEYTKKLELAYASDTVPDTFDLNGETLGNYATQGAIADLTDLVHESGLYDKVDKNLWDALTVNGKIYGVPRETPSAIVTYVRKDWLDRLGMDVPTTYDEFIEMLTRFKNEIPECTAPYTAPGLKSTQALPEFYQGATADYVKVDGKWVDGMAQDNMLTALQNLQDAYTAGLIDQEAITNTTSACRDEWYAGTVGCFPYWGGLWGETLTVRLKQNVPDAEVIALPPIEGATYLYSAPSVQVISSKLSDEQVASVYKYFIEYMHDGGEGQVLFQSGVEGVHWQQSGNNIDPLPTISKPAEAFRKAWITPWLALTPMTATDKNVEVSQEATDSLAVVSANAKNISVFPVSEQRTMITSDLTTTRENIISRVAMGQLTPEEGMAEYKAQAETLNVAQALEEMNANA
;
A
#
# COMPACT_ATOMS: atom_id res chain seq x y z
N MET A 1 13.77 18.84 25.81
CA MET A 1 13.29 17.65 26.53
C MET A 1 12.58 16.72 25.57
N LYS A 2 13.24 16.22 24.50
CA LYS A 2 12.68 15.30 23.48
C LYS A 2 13.67 14.21 23.03
N LYS A 3 14.63 13.83 23.86
CA LYS A 3 15.69 12.86 23.53
C LYS A 3 15.80 11.67 24.48
N GLN A 4 14.79 11.34 25.27
CA GLN A 4 14.90 10.26 26.27
C GLN A 4 13.80 9.18 26.21
N ILE A 5 12.95 9.14 25.19
CA ILE A 5 11.86 8.12 25.10
C ILE A 5 12.23 6.93 24.22
N SER A 6 13.19 7.04 23.32
CA SER A 6 13.58 5.95 22.40
C SER A 6 14.52 4.89 23.00
N MET A 7 14.88 4.95 24.26
CA MET A 7 15.88 4.06 24.87
C MET A 7 15.33 3.05 25.88
N LEU A 8 14.02 2.90 25.99
CA LEU A 8 13.39 2.06 27.01
C LEU A 8 12.81 0.72 26.51
N LEU A 9 12.78 0.47 25.20
CA LEU A 9 12.26 -0.80 24.67
C LEU A 9 13.30 -1.92 24.48
N ALA A 10 14.58 -1.64 24.58
CA ALA A 10 15.64 -2.62 24.30
C ALA A 10 16.11 -3.45 25.51
N THR A 11 15.56 -3.28 26.73
CA THR A 11 16.14 -3.88 27.93
C THR A 11 15.24 -4.83 28.71
N ALA A 12 14.06 -5.18 28.24
CA ALA A 12 13.11 -6.00 29.00
C ALA A 12 13.05 -7.49 28.62
N CYS A 13 13.72 -7.96 27.57
CA CYS A 13 13.61 -9.36 27.13
C CYS A 13 14.84 -10.25 27.40
N ALA A 14 15.81 -9.83 28.17
CA ALA A 14 17.05 -10.60 28.36
C ALA A 14 17.24 -11.23 29.77
N ALA A 15 16.19 -11.51 30.52
CA ALA A 15 16.35 -12.07 31.87
C ALA A 15 15.36 -13.19 32.22
N SER A 16 15.36 -14.30 31.48
CA SER A 16 14.76 -15.55 31.95
C SER A 16 15.23 -16.82 31.23
N LEU A 17 16.55 -17.01 31.14
CA LEU A 17 17.12 -18.28 30.72
C LEU A 17 18.42 -18.54 31.50
N LEU A 18 18.28 -18.99 32.74
CA LEU A 18 19.35 -19.72 33.46
C LEU A 18 18.80 -20.27 34.80
N ALA A 19 18.41 -21.52 34.81
CA ALA A 19 18.69 -22.47 35.88
C ALA A 19 17.84 -23.74 35.73
N ALA A 20 18.45 -24.83 35.26
CA ALA A 20 18.26 -26.14 35.83
C ALA A 20 19.17 -27.16 35.10
N SER A 21 20.39 -27.30 35.59
CA SER A 21 21.20 -28.50 35.34
C SER A 21 20.91 -29.52 36.44
N GLY A 22 20.37 -30.66 36.08
CA GLY A 22 20.21 -31.79 36.99
C GLY A 22 20.09 -33.06 36.14
N SER A 23 21.18 -33.80 36.07
CA SER A 23 21.33 -35.10 35.42
C SER A 23 20.49 -36.19 36.07
N THR A 24 19.79 -37.02 35.28
CA THR A 24 19.81 -38.49 35.47
C THR A 24 19.27 -39.22 34.22
N THR A 25 19.87 -40.33 33.96
CA THR A 25 19.96 -41.25 32.86
C THR A 25 18.66 -41.94 32.42
N THR A 26 18.61 -42.18 31.09
CA THR A 26 18.02 -43.33 30.34
C THR A 26 16.55 -43.64 30.45
N ASP A 27 15.79 -43.41 29.35
CA ASP A 27 15.31 -44.49 28.52
C ASP A 27 14.88 -43.95 27.12
N SER A 28 15.27 -44.68 26.10
CA SER A 28 14.96 -44.38 24.70
C SER A 28 13.54 -44.78 24.35
N SER A 29 12.67 -43.80 24.16
CA SER A 29 11.55 -43.89 23.24
C SER A 29 11.46 -42.55 22.48
N SER A 30 11.71 -42.58 21.17
CA SER A 30 11.52 -41.45 20.29
C SER A 30 10.04 -41.09 20.19
N ALA A 31 9.55 -40.27 21.10
CA ALA A 31 8.39 -39.44 20.84
C ALA A 31 8.93 -38.17 20.15
N ALA A 32 8.61 -38.03 18.88
CA ALA A 32 8.72 -36.74 18.24
C ALA A 32 7.83 -35.79 19.05
N ASP A 33 8.44 -34.88 19.76
CA ASP A 33 7.76 -33.76 20.42
C ASP A 33 7.31 -32.84 19.27
N THR A 34 6.15 -33.18 18.65
CA THR A 34 5.46 -32.27 17.75
C THR A 34 4.89 -31.18 18.63
N THR A 35 5.67 -30.10 18.76
CA THR A 35 5.15 -28.84 19.29
C THR A 35 3.92 -28.50 18.45
N ALA A 36 2.72 -28.51 19.04
CA ALA A 36 1.50 -28.13 18.37
C ALA A 36 1.67 -26.70 17.84
N THR A 37 1.30 -26.46 16.60
CA THR A 37 1.27 -25.14 15.96
C THR A 37 -0.18 -24.70 15.77
N ALA A 38 -0.43 -23.42 15.46
CA ALA A 38 -1.78 -22.92 15.19
C ALA A 38 -2.50 -23.77 14.13
N ALA A 39 -1.80 -24.25 13.09
CA ALA A 39 -2.37 -25.12 12.08
C ALA A 39 -2.90 -26.46 12.61
N SER A 40 -2.33 -27.01 13.69
CA SER A 40 -2.84 -28.23 14.29
C SER A 40 -4.24 -28.07 14.91
N TYR A 41 -4.66 -26.81 15.14
CA TYR A 41 -5.99 -26.48 15.65
C TYR A 41 -6.97 -26.07 14.55
N TYR A 42 -6.53 -25.88 13.30
CA TYR A 42 -7.36 -25.31 12.22
C TYR A 42 -8.69 -26.07 12.02
N GLU A 43 -8.66 -27.40 11.89
CA GLU A 43 -9.86 -28.21 11.71
C GLU A 43 -10.81 -28.18 12.91
N SER A 44 -10.24 -28.15 14.11
CA SER A 44 -10.98 -28.16 15.38
C SER A 44 -11.26 -26.76 15.94
N ALA A 45 -10.80 -25.72 15.25
CA ALA A 45 -10.95 -24.33 15.70
C ALA A 45 -12.40 -24.01 16.03
N GLN A 46 -12.63 -23.50 17.21
CA GLN A 46 -13.95 -23.06 17.65
C GLN A 46 -14.12 -21.59 17.31
N LYS A 47 -15.33 -21.21 16.95
CA LYS A 47 -15.69 -19.83 16.72
C LYS A 47 -15.48 -19.02 18.00
N PRO A 48 -14.80 -17.86 17.95
CA PRO A 48 -14.64 -17.00 19.12
C PRO A 48 -15.98 -16.34 19.49
N ASP A 49 -16.23 -16.17 20.78
CA ASP A 49 -17.41 -15.41 21.24
C ASP A 49 -17.28 -13.91 20.94
N LYS A 50 -16.05 -13.39 21.01
CA LYS A 50 -15.70 -12.00 20.79
C LYS A 50 -14.42 -11.87 19.97
N LEU A 51 -14.33 -10.78 19.17
CA LEU A 51 -13.16 -10.43 18.38
C LEU A 51 -12.93 -8.92 18.45
N VAL A 52 -11.69 -8.49 18.70
CA VAL A 52 -11.26 -7.09 18.65
C VAL A 52 -10.46 -6.87 17.39
N TRP A 53 -10.96 -5.97 16.52
CA TRP A 53 -10.30 -5.60 15.26
C TRP A 53 -9.98 -4.11 15.22
N TRP A 54 -8.72 -3.78 14.95
CA TRP A 54 -8.29 -2.40 14.69
C TRP A 54 -7.99 -2.20 13.21
N VAL A 55 -8.48 -1.09 12.67
CA VAL A 55 -8.34 -0.74 11.26
C VAL A 55 -8.08 0.76 11.09
N HIS A 56 -7.30 1.13 10.06
CA HIS A 56 -7.02 2.53 9.74
C HIS A 56 -7.67 3.02 8.45
N ASP A 57 -8.24 2.14 7.66
CA ASP A 57 -8.91 2.44 6.39
C ASP A 57 -10.16 1.59 6.20
N GLY A 58 -11.17 2.17 5.59
CA GLY A 58 -12.43 1.50 5.28
C GLY A 58 -13.65 2.31 5.66
N MET A 59 -14.68 1.64 6.14
CA MET A 59 -15.99 2.21 6.44
C MET A 59 -16.01 2.95 7.79
N HIS A 60 -16.33 4.23 7.75
CA HIS A 60 -16.52 5.05 8.96
C HIS A 60 -17.95 4.95 9.51
N GLN A 61 -18.19 5.58 10.68
CA GLN A 61 -19.52 5.58 11.31
C GLN A 61 -20.58 6.23 10.41
N GLU A 62 -20.26 7.34 9.76
CA GLU A 62 -21.15 8.02 8.81
C GLU A 62 -21.44 7.19 7.56
N ASP A 63 -20.61 6.21 7.26
CA ASP A 63 -20.78 5.28 6.14
C ASP A 63 -21.53 3.99 6.54
N GLY A 64 -22.02 3.89 7.76
CA GLY A 64 -22.80 2.76 8.23
C GLY A 64 -22.01 1.60 8.82
N SER A 65 -20.84 1.86 9.43
CA SER A 65 -20.05 0.80 10.09
C SER A 65 -20.79 0.10 11.23
N GLU A 66 -21.66 0.80 11.96
CA GLU A 66 -22.48 0.17 13.02
C GLU A 66 -23.44 -0.89 12.44
N GLN A 67 -24.07 -0.61 11.28
CA GLN A 67 -24.93 -1.57 10.60
C GLN A 67 -24.13 -2.75 10.06
N TRP A 68 -22.90 -2.48 9.60
CA TRP A 68 -22.01 -3.53 9.12
C TRP A 68 -21.57 -4.47 10.27
N ILE A 69 -21.21 -3.93 11.44
CA ILE A 69 -20.87 -4.70 12.63
C ILE A 69 -22.06 -5.58 13.03
N ALA A 70 -23.27 -4.99 13.12
CA ALA A 70 -24.47 -5.74 13.47
C ALA A 70 -24.79 -6.89 12.50
N GLU A 71 -24.55 -6.68 11.19
CA GLU A 71 -24.71 -7.75 10.19
C GLU A 71 -23.63 -8.82 10.30
N PHE A 72 -22.37 -8.44 10.57
CA PHE A 72 -21.29 -9.37 10.84
C PHE A 72 -21.61 -10.24 12.05
N ASP A 73 -22.03 -9.65 13.16
CA ASP A 73 -22.43 -10.34 14.38
C ASP A 73 -23.60 -11.31 14.13
N ALA A 74 -24.61 -10.86 13.36
CA ALA A 74 -25.77 -11.67 13.02
C ALA A 74 -25.40 -12.89 12.14
N LYS A 75 -24.49 -12.71 11.18
CA LYS A 75 -24.06 -13.79 10.27
C LYS A 75 -23.10 -14.75 10.92
N THR A 76 -22.17 -14.27 11.70
CA THR A 76 -21.09 -15.07 12.28
C THR A 76 -21.41 -15.56 13.70
N GLY A 77 -22.22 -14.79 14.45
CA GLY A 77 -22.46 -14.95 15.88
C GLY A 77 -21.20 -14.61 16.71
N ILE A 78 -20.32 -13.75 16.21
CA ILE A 78 -19.14 -13.23 16.89
C ILE A 78 -19.43 -11.77 17.28
N ASP A 79 -19.26 -11.43 18.56
CA ASP A 79 -19.33 -10.05 19.06
C ASP A 79 -18.09 -9.28 18.60
N LEU A 80 -18.22 -8.47 17.53
CA LEU A 80 -17.10 -7.74 16.94
C LEU A 80 -16.95 -6.34 17.56
N GLU A 81 -15.84 -6.12 18.24
CA GLU A 81 -15.37 -4.80 18.64
C GLU A 81 -14.44 -4.23 17.56
N LEU A 82 -14.93 -3.27 16.78
CA LEU A 82 -14.18 -2.61 15.72
C LEU A 82 -13.76 -1.20 16.16
N ASP A 83 -12.44 -0.96 16.20
CA ASP A 83 -11.88 0.37 16.40
C ASP A 83 -11.32 0.91 15.08
N PHE A 84 -11.95 1.99 14.58
CA PHE A 84 -11.39 2.78 13.49
C PHE A 84 -10.45 3.84 14.05
N ILE A 85 -9.20 3.82 13.60
CA ILE A 85 -8.15 4.73 14.08
C ILE A 85 -7.63 5.55 12.89
N ASP A 86 -7.58 6.88 13.03
CA ASP A 86 -7.02 7.76 12.01
C ASP A 86 -5.62 7.32 11.58
N ASN A 87 -5.37 7.31 10.28
CA ASN A 87 -4.12 6.83 9.68
C ASN A 87 -2.87 7.51 10.28
N ASN A 88 -2.95 8.80 10.62
CA ASN A 88 -1.82 9.53 11.20
C ASN A 88 -1.50 9.14 12.65
N GLU A 89 -2.48 8.58 13.37
CA GLU A 89 -2.36 8.14 14.76
C GLU A 89 -2.19 6.62 14.90
N TYR A 90 -2.44 5.86 13.83
CA TYR A 90 -2.54 4.40 13.86
C TYR A 90 -1.27 3.73 14.41
N THR A 91 -0.13 3.98 13.80
CA THR A 91 1.15 3.37 14.22
C THR A 91 1.46 3.69 15.67
N LYS A 92 1.26 4.93 16.10
CA LYS A 92 1.52 5.36 17.47
C LYS A 92 0.59 4.70 18.49
N LYS A 93 -0.70 4.54 18.15
CA LYS A 93 -1.66 3.82 19.00
C LYS A 93 -1.29 2.35 19.11
N LEU A 94 -0.89 1.72 18.02
CA LEU A 94 -0.48 0.32 18.00
C LEU A 94 0.78 0.09 18.86
N GLU A 95 1.79 0.96 18.76
CA GLU A 95 2.98 0.92 19.61
C GLU A 95 2.64 1.06 21.10
N LEU A 96 1.71 1.96 21.44
CA LEU A 96 1.23 2.14 22.82
C LEU A 96 0.46 0.91 23.31
N ALA A 97 -0.34 0.27 22.46
CA ALA A 97 -1.06 -0.95 22.80
C ALA A 97 -0.10 -2.10 23.10
N TYR A 98 0.96 -2.26 22.32
CA TYR A 98 2.02 -3.24 22.62
C TYR A 98 2.71 -2.93 23.94
N ALA A 99 3.02 -1.67 24.22
CA ALA A 99 3.67 -1.25 25.47
C ALA A 99 2.78 -1.43 26.72
N SER A 100 1.45 -1.39 26.56
CA SER A 100 0.45 -1.53 27.64
C SER A 100 -0.24 -2.89 27.70
N ASP A 101 0.14 -3.82 26.83
CA ASP A 101 -0.45 -5.16 26.70
C ASP A 101 -1.97 -5.14 26.40
N THR A 102 -2.39 -4.17 25.58
CA THR A 102 -3.80 -3.97 25.14
C THR A 102 -3.96 -4.11 23.63
N VAL A 103 -3.14 -4.97 23.02
CA VAL A 103 -3.14 -5.21 21.57
C VAL A 103 -4.45 -5.89 21.15
N PRO A 104 -5.08 -5.46 20.03
CA PRO A 104 -6.25 -6.15 19.49
C PRO A 104 -5.92 -7.58 19.04
N ASP A 105 -6.95 -8.41 18.85
CA ASP A 105 -6.79 -9.78 18.38
C ASP A 105 -6.26 -9.81 16.94
N THR A 106 -6.80 -8.93 16.10
CA THR A 106 -6.41 -8.78 14.69
C THR A 106 -6.39 -7.31 14.30
N PHE A 107 -5.50 -6.97 13.38
CA PHE A 107 -5.31 -5.59 12.93
C PHE A 107 -4.59 -5.56 11.58
N ASP A 108 -4.66 -4.43 10.88
CA ASP A 108 -3.96 -4.27 9.62
C ASP A 108 -2.61 -3.55 9.79
N LEU A 109 -1.64 -3.99 8.99
CA LEU A 109 -0.33 -3.36 8.84
C LEU A 109 -0.11 -2.99 7.38
N ASN A 110 0.69 -1.95 7.16
CA ASN A 110 1.30 -1.76 5.85
C ASN A 110 2.35 -2.86 5.62
N GLY A 111 2.35 -3.49 4.45
CA GLY A 111 3.31 -4.54 4.10
C GLY A 111 4.77 -4.15 4.29
N GLU A 112 5.11 -2.85 4.18
CA GLU A 112 6.46 -2.35 4.45
C GLU A 112 6.89 -2.49 5.93
N THR A 113 5.94 -2.49 6.87
CA THR A 113 6.21 -2.61 8.31
C THR A 113 6.10 -4.04 8.84
N LEU A 114 5.51 -4.93 8.05
CA LEU A 114 5.26 -6.33 8.41
C LEU A 114 6.52 -7.03 8.95
N GLY A 115 7.65 -6.86 8.27
CA GLY A 115 8.92 -7.46 8.66
C GLY A 115 9.40 -7.06 10.05
N ASN A 116 9.17 -5.81 10.45
CA ASN A 116 9.55 -5.32 11.78
C ASN A 116 8.72 -6.01 12.88
N TYR A 117 7.39 -6.09 12.70
CA TYR A 117 6.50 -6.75 13.66
C TYR A 117 6.74 -8.26 13.74
N ALA A 118 6.98 -8.92 12.59
CA ALA A 118 7.30 -10.33 12.52
C ALA A 118 8.62 -10.66 13.27
N THR A 119 9.67 -9.89 13.00
CA THR A 119 11.00 -10.11 13.61
C THR A 119 11.00 -9.85 15.13
N GLN A 120 10.16 -8.92 15.61
CA GLN A 120 9.97 -8.67 17.04
C GLN A 120 9.08 -9.73 17.71
N GLY A 121 8.53 -10.69 16.96
CA GLY A 121 7.60 -11.69 17.48
C GLY A 121 6.26 -11.09 17.95
N ALA A 122 5.86 -9.95 17.39
CA ALA A 122 4.65 -9.23 17.77
C ALA A 122 3.38 -9.80 17.13
N ILE A 123 3.53 -10.50 16.01
CA ILE A 123 2.44 -11.09 15.22
C ILE A 123 2.64 -12.60 15.02
N ALA A 124 1.56 -13.32 14.87
CA ALA A 124 1.56 -14.77 14.74
C ALA A 124 2.06 -15.23 13.35
N ASP A 125 2.75 -16.37 13.32
CA ASP A 125 3.10 -17.08 12.10
C ASP A 125 1.83 -17.76 11.52
N LEU A 126 1.42 -17.36 10.33
CA LEU A 126 0.23 -17.87 9.66
C LEU A 126 0.57 -18.83 8.52
N THR A 127 1.83 -19.20 8.32
CA THR A 127 2.31 -19.99 7.17
C THR A 127 1.47 -21.24 6.96
N ASP A 128 1.38 -22.08 7.98
CA ASP A 128 0.68 -23.35 7.87
C ASP A 128 -0.85 -23.16 7.71
N LEU A 129 -1.43 -22.15 8.37
CA LEU A 129 -2.87 -21.83 8.24
C LEU A 129 -3.24 -21.38 6.83
N VAL A 130 -2.40 -20.56 6.20
CA VAL A 130 -2.59 -20.12 4.81
C VAL A 130 -2.55 -21.28 3.84
N HIS A 131 -1.70 -22.29 4.08
CA HIS A 131 -1.63 -23.51 3.28
C HIS A 131 -2.82 -24.45 3.56
N GLU A 132 -3.16 -24.71 4.82
CA GLU A 132 -4.27 -25.60 5.21
C GLU A 132 -5.63 -25.12 4.71
N SER A 133 -5.87 -23.80 4.72
CA SER A 133 -7.11 -23.21 4.17
C SER A 133 -7.18 -23.25 2.64
N GLY A 134 -6.06 -23.54 1.97
CA GLY A 134 -5.93 -23.46 0.51
C GLY A 134 -5.94 -22.03 -0.04
N LEU A 135 -5.82 -21.01 0.81
CA LEU A 135 -5.74 -19.61 0.37
C LEU A 135 -4.44 -19.35 -0.40
N TYR A 136 -3.35 -20.04 -0.02
CA TYR A 136 -2.05 -19.93 -0.70
C TYR A 136 -2.17 -20.17 -2.21
N ASP A 137 -2.92 -21.18 -2.63
CA ASP A 137 -3.06 -21.56 -4.04
C ASP A 137 -4.02 -20.65 -4.82
N LYS A 138 -4.83 -19.85 -4.14
CA LYS A 138 -5.80 -18.92 -4.76
C LYS A 138 -5.24 -17.54 -5.05
N VAL A 139 -4.11 -17.20 -4.44
CA VAL A 139 -3.49 -15.86 -4.49
C VAL A 139 -2.18 -15.93 -5.28
N ASP A 140 -1.86 -14.87 -6.02
CA ASP A 140 -0.63 -14.78 -6.81
C ASP A 140 0.61 -15.04 -5.93
N LYS A 141 1.44 -15.99 -6.36
CA LYS A 141 2.65 -16.37 -5.65
C LYS A 141 3.61 -15.20 -5.43
N ASN A 142 3.70 -14.28 -6.38
CA ASN A 142 4.56 -13.10 -6.25
C ASN A 142 4.13 -12.20 -5.08
N LEU A 143 2.83 -12.18 -4.76
CA LEU A 143 2.32 -11.44 -3.61
C LEU A 143 2.75 -12.10 -2.29
N TRP A 144 2.68 -13.43 -2.21
CA TRP A 144 3.21 -14.17 -1.05
C TRP A 144 4.72 -13.98 -0.90
N ASP A 145 5.47 -14.10 -1.99
CA ASP A 145 6.93 -13.90 -1.97
C ASP A 145 7.30 -12.50 -1.46
N ALA A 146 6.54 -11.46 -1.84
CA ALA A 146 6.74 -10.10 -1.36
C ALA A 146 6.43 -9.92 0.15
N LEU A 147 5.56 -10.73 0.73
CA LEU A 147 5.12 -10.65 2.13
C LEU A 147 5.77 -11.70 3.04
N THR A 148 6.63 -12.55 2.48
CA THR A 148 7.34 -13.58 3.24
C THR A 148 8.53 -12.97 4.00
N VAL A 149 8.60 -13.23 5.31
CA VAL A 149 9.68 -12.78 6.21
C VAL A 149 10.39 -14.01 6.76
N ASN A 150 11.68 -14.17 6.46
CA ASN A 150 12.47 -15.35 6.88
C ASN A 150 11.81 -16.70 6.53
N GLY A 151 11.21 -16.81 5.35
CA GLY A 151 10.53 -18.01 4.86
C GLY A 151 9.16 -18.28 5.47
N LYS A 152 8.55 -17.31 6.17
CA LYS A 152 7.27 -17.44 6.87
C LYS A 152 6.30 -16.33 6.47
N ILE A 153 5.01 -16.66 6.48
CA ILE A 153 3.90 -15.74 6.19
C ILE A 153 3.31 -15.26 7.53
N TYR A 154 3.33 -13.95 7.77
CA TYR A 154 2.83 -13.35 9.01
C TYR A 154 1.56 -12.53 8.83
N GLY A 155 1.08 -12.37 7.62
CA GLY A 155 -0.15 -11.65 7.34
C GLY A 155 -0.77 -12.05 6.02
N VAL A 156 -2.08 -11.85 5.89
CA VAL A 156 -2.82 -12.08 4.66
C VAL A 156 -3.13 -10.71 4.04
N PRO A 157 -2.78 -10.47 2.77
CA PRO A 157 -3.18 -9.24 2.11
C PRO A 157 -4.70 -9.08 2.17
N ARG A 158 -5.19 -7.90 2.44
CA ARG A 158 -6.63 -7.64 2.44
C ARG A 158 -7.19 -7.56 1.01
N GLU A 159 -6.38 -7.06 0.09
CA GLU A 159 -6.68 -6.95 -1.34
C GLU A 159 -5.40 -7.06 -2.17
N THR A 160 -5.52 -7.29 -3.47
CA THR A 160 -4.39 -7.26 -4.38
C THR A 160 -3.82 -5.84 -4.46
N PRO A 161 -2.49 -5.67 -4.58
CA PRO A 161 -1.90 -4.36 -4.66
C PRO A 161 -2.35 -3.62 -5.93
N SER A 162 -2.50 -2.30 -5.85
CA SER A 162 -2.64 -1.42 -7.00
C SER A 162 -1.34 -0.65 -7.23
N ALA A 163 -1.26 0.04 -8.37
CA ALA A 163 -0.17 0.93 -8.71
C ALA A 163 -0.70 2.34 -9.00
N ILE A 164 0.16 3.34 -8.84
CA ILE A 164 -0.10 4.67 -9.35
C ILE A 164 0.21 4.65 -10.85
N VAL A 165 -0.72 5.18 -11.65
CA VAL A 165 -0.59 5.40 -13.09
C VAL A 165 -0.79 6.89 -13.39
N THR A 166 -0.23 7.39 -14.46
CA THR A 166 -0.44 8.78 -14.87
C THR A 166 -1.74 8.88 -15.67
N TYR A 167 -2.71 9.64 -15.17
CA TYR A 167 -3.91 10.00 -15.92
C TYR A 167 -3.64 11.23 -16.77
N VAL A 168 -4.15 11.21 -18.00
CA VAL A 168 -3.95 12.27 -19.01
C VAL A 168 -5.30 12.74 -19.54
N ARG A 169 -5.44 14.03 -19.74
CA ARG A 169 -6.56 14.67 -20.45
C ARG A 169 -6.54 14.29 -21.93
N LYS A 170 -7.29 13.24 -22.27
CA LYS A 170 -7.41 12.75 -23.64
C LYS A 170 -8.06 13.78 -24.55
N ASP A 171 -9.07 14.51 -24.05
CA ASP A 171 -9.71 15.60 -24.78
C ASP A 171 -8.73 16.73 -25.16
N TRP A 172 -7.67 16.97 -24.36
CA TRP A 172 -6.61 17.92 -24.73
C TRP A 172 -5.70 17.36 -25.82
N LEU A 173 -5.36 16.07 -25.77
CA LEU A 173 -4.63 15.42 -26.87
C LEU A 173 -5.41 15.52 -28.19
N ASP A 174 -6.69 15.19 -28.18
CA ASP A 174 -7.56 15.23 -29.37
C ASP A 174 -7.71 16.64 -29.93
N ARG A 175 -7.89 17.62 -29.04
CA ARG A 175 -7.96 19.05 -29.40
C ARG A 175 -6.67 19.54 -30.07
N LEU A 176 -5.53 19.00 -29.68
CA LEU A 176 -4.22 19.34 -30.26
C LEU A 176 -3.84 18.43 -31.44
N GLY A 177 -4.64 17.40 -31.74
CA GLY A 177 -4.33 16.41 -32.77
C GLY A 177 -3.06 15.62 -32.47
N MET A 178 -2.85 15.27 -31.19
CA MET A 178 -1.70 14.52 -30.73
C MET A 178 -2.07 13.06 -30.45
N ASP A 179 -1.17 12.16 -30.77
CA ASP A 179 -1.24 10.78 -30.32
C ASP A 179 -0.83 10.66 -28.83
N VAL A 180 -1.15 9.54 -28.21
CA VAL A 180 -0.70 9.20 -26.84
C VAL A 180 0.81 9.02 -26.87
N PRO A 181 1.59 9.72 -26.02
CA PRO A 181 3.05 9.64 -26.03
C PRO A 181 3.53 8.25 -25.64
N THR A 182 4.60 7.78 -26.28
CA THR A 182 5.28 6.50 -26.04
C THR A 182 6.73 6.67 -25.63
N THR A 183 7.32 7.83 -25.88
CA THR A 183 8.71 8.19 -25.54
C THR A 183 8.76 9.40 -24.64
N TYR A 184 9.90 9.62 -23.97
CA TYR A 184 10.11 10.80 -23.12
C TYR A 184 10.00 12.10 -23.91
N ASP A 185 10.57 12.17 -25.12
CA ASP A 185 10.53 13.37 -25.97
C ASP A 185 9.08 13.71 -26.37
N GLU A 186 8.28 12.72 -26.79
CA GLU A 186 6.85 12.90 -27.08
C GLU A 186 6.06 13.35 -25.85
N PHE A 187 6.41 12.84 -24.68
CA PHE A 187 5.79 13.24 -23.40
C PHE A 187 6.10 14.70 -23.06
N ILE A 188 7.34 15.13 -23.19
CA ILE A 188 7.76 16.54 -22.96
C ILE A 188 7.11 17.47 -24.01
N GLU A 189 7.00 17.03 -25.28
CA GLU A 189 6.27 17.77 -26.32
C GLU A 189 4.79 17.94 -25.93
N MET A 190 4.14 16.87 -25.47
CA MET A 190 2.75 16.91 -25.00
C MET A 190 2.57 17.95 -23.87
N LEU A 191 3.40 17.89 -22.82
CA LEU A 191 3.33 18.85 -21.72
C LEU A 191 3.58 20.29 -22.18
N THR A 192 4.53 20.49 -23.10
CA THR A 192 4.85 21.80 -23.67
C THR A 192 3.68 22.39 -24.46
N ARG A 193 2.99 21.54 -25.24
CA ARG A 193 1.81 21.97 -25.99
C ARG A 193 0.60 22.18 -25.08
N PHE A 194 0.42 21.38 -24.03
CA PHE A 194 -0.59 21.65 -23.01
C PHE A 194 -0.39 23.02 -22.39
N LYS A 195 0.84 23.36 -22.00
CA LYS A 195 1.18 24.65 -21.42
C LYS A 195 0.89 25.81 -22.38
N ASN A 196 1.26 25.68 -23.63
CA ASN A 196 1.28 26.82 -24.57
C ASN A 196 -0.01 26.98 -25.37
N GLU A 197 -0.75 25.90 -25.62
CA GLU A 197 -1.87 25.88 -26.56
C GLU A 197 -3.23 25.61 -25.90
N ILE A 198 -3.25 25.16 -24.62
CA ILE A 198 -4.48 24.96 -23.84
C ILE A 198 -4.66 26.16 -22.88
N PRO A 199 -5.60 27.08 -23.17
CA PRO A 199 -5.74 28.30 -22.35
C PRO A 199 -6.11 28.08 -20.90
N GLU A 200 -6.84 26.99 -20.60
CA GLU A 200 -7.24 26.59 -19.26
C GLU A 200 -6.14 25.86 -18.47
N CYS A 201 -5.05 25.48 -19.10
CA CYS A 201 -3.93 24.78 -18.46
C CYS A 201 -3.17 25.69 -17.52
N THR A 202 -3.23 25.45 -16.22
CA THR A 202 -2.41 26.14 -15.21
C THR A 202 -1.12 25.39 -14.94
N ALA A 203 -1.17 24.04 -14.96
CA ALA A 203 -0.03 23.17 -14.86
C ALA A 203 -0.19 21.96 -15.80
N PRO A 204 0.76 21.69 -16.71
CA PRO A 204 0.70 20.51 -17.57
C PRO A 204 0.71 19.20 -16.77
N TYR A 205 1.46 19.15 -15.67
CA TYR A 205 1.61 18.00 -14.78
C TYR A 205 1.60 18.44 -13.32
N THR A 206 0.72 17.88 -12.49
CA THR A 206 0.72 18.12 -11.03
C THR A 206 1.13 16.86 -10.29
N ALA A 207 1.81 17.00 -9.15
CA ALA A 207 2.22 15.89 -8.28
C ALA A 207 2.37 16.34 -6.83
N PRO A 208 2.15 15.43 -5.85
CA PRO A 208 2.35 15.70 -4.43
C PRO A 208 3.84 15.50 -4.04
N GLY A 209 4.66 16.49 -4.23
CA GLY A 209 6.12 16.42 -4.03
C GLY A 209 6.88 15.97 -5.29
N LEU A 210 8.21 16.03 -5.20
CA LEU A 210 9.11 15.71 -6.32
C LEU A 210 9.96 14.44 -6.11
N LYS A 211 9.96 13.85 -4.92
CA LYS A 211 10.80 12.68 -4.59
C LYS A 211 10.24 11.36 -5.11
N SER A 212 8.93 11.24 -5.22
CA SER A 212 8.30 9.95 -5.47
C SER A 212 8.41 9.52 -6.93
N THR A 213 9.11 8.42 -7.20
CA THR A 213 9.11 7.76 -8.50
C THR A 213 7.70 7.35 -8.94
N GLN A 214 6.84 6.96 -8.01
CA GLN A 214 5.45 6.60 -8.31
C GLN A 214 4.61 7.83 -8.74
N ALA A 215 4.95 9.02 -8.23
CA ALA A 215 4.24 10.24 -8.59
C ALA A 215 4.83 10.94 -9.84
N LEU A 216 6.00 10.54 -10.30
CA LEU A 216 6.74 11.17 -11.40
C LEU A 216 7.47 10.14 -12.28
N PRO A 217 6.83 9.00 -12.64
CA PRO A 217 7.50 7.88 -13.28
C PRO A 217 8.15 8.25 -14.62
N GLU A 218 7.54 9.16 -15.37
CA GLU A 218 8.03 9.60 -16.67
C GLU A 218 9.33 10.41 -16.54
N PHE A 219 9.51 11.19 -15.48
CA PHE A 219 10.70 12.00 -15.26
C PHE A 219 11.85 11.19 -14.65
N TYR A 220 11.53 10.22 -13.79
CA TYR A 220 12.53 9.36 -13.16
C TYR A 220 13.14 8.31 -14.09
N GLN A 221 12.42 7.92 -15.16
CA GLN A 221 12.94 6.99 -16.17
C GLN A 221 13.59 5.72 -15.56
N GLY A 222 12.86 5.11 -14.62
CA GLY A 222 13.31 3.90 -13.91
C GLY A 222 14.35 4.14 -12.80
N ALA A 223 14.80 5.37 -12.58
CA ALA A 223 15.55 5.72 -11.37
C ALA A 223 14.62 5.77 -10.15
N THR A 224 15.19 5.72 -8.96
CA THR A 224 14.46 5.91 -7.70
C THR A 224 15.34 6.57 -6.66
N ALA A 225 14.73 7.41 -5.83
CA ALA A 225 15.42 7.96 -4.68
C ALA A 225 15.49 6.98 -3.50
N ASP A 226 14.69 5.90 -3.50
CA ASP A 226 14.65 4.93 -2.43
C ASP A 226 15.64 3.77 -2.67
N TYR A 227 15.69 2.82 -1.75
CA TYR A 227 16.49 1.61 -1.94
C TYR A 227 15.91 0.77 -3.07
N VAL A 228 16.78 0.14 -3.85
CA VAL A 228 16.39 -0.69 -5.00
C VAL A 228 17.30 -1.92 -5.10
N LYS A 229 16.78 -2.99 -5.68
CA LYS A 229 17.55 -4.22 -5.93
C LYS A 229 18.19 -4.14 -7.30
N VAL A 230 19.53 -4.17 -7.36
CA VAL A 230 20.31 -4.23 -8.59
C VAL A 230 21.18 -5.50 -8.54
N ASP A 231 21.07 -6.35 -9.55
CA ASP A 231 21.79 -7.64 -9.62
C ASP A 231 21.64 -8.48 -8.34
N GLY A 232 20.43 -8.49 -7.77
CA GLY A 232 20.10 -9.25 -6.56
C GLY A 232 20.56 -8.62 -5.26
N LYS A 233 21.17 -7.44 -5.26
CA LYS A 233 21.63 -6.71 -4.06
C LYS A 233 20.87 -5.42 -3.87
N TRP A 234 20.56 -5.10 -2.63
CA TRP A 234 20.02 -3.80 -2.25
C TRP A 234 21.09 -2.73 -2.35
N VAL A 235 20.76 -1.65 -3.02
CA VAL A 235 21.59 -0.45 -3.17
C VAL A 235 20.76 0.79 -2.87
N ASP A 236 21.43 1.88 -2.59
CA ASP A 236 20.81 3.20 -2.45
C ASP A 236 20.54 3.78 -3.85
N GLY A 237 19.27 3.87 -4.23
CA GLY A 237 18.86 4.35 -5.55
C GLY A 237 19.25 5.79 -5.81
N MET A 238 19.15 6.66 -4.80
CA MET A 238 19.57 8.06 -4.92
C MET A 238 21.06 8.22 -5.22
N ALA A 239 21.89 7.23 -4.91
CA ALA A 239 23.33 7.25 -5.19
C ALA A 239 23.72 6.60 -6.53
N GLN A 240 22.76 6.06 -7.31
CA GLN A 240 23.02 5.41 -8.59
C GLN A 240 23.17 6.42 -9.74
N ASP A 241 23.92 6.05 -10.77
CA ASP A 241 24.24 6.94 -11.90
C ASP A 241 23.00 7.37 -12.70
N ASN A 242 21.96 6.51 -12.81
CA ASN A 242 20.72 6.84 -13.49
C ASN A 242 19.92 7.97 -12.79
N MET A 243 20.17 8.19 -11.50
CA MET A 243 19.55 9.29 -10.75
C MET A 243 20.00 10.66 -11.27
N LEU A 244 21.20 10.76 -11.85
CA LEU A 244 21.67 11.99 -12.46
C LEU A 244 20.77 12.45 -13.62
N THR A 245 20.38 11.52 -14.49
CA THR A 245 19.44 11.77 -15.59
C THR A 245 18.05 12.16 -15.04
N ALA A 246 17.57 11.46 -14.04
CA ALA A 246 16.28 11.78 -13.42
C ALA A 246 16.25 13.20 -12.80
N LEU A 247 17.32 13.58 -12.11
CA LEU A 247 17.46 14.92 -11.55
C LEU A 247 17.52 15.99 -12.65
N GLN A 248 18.19 15.70 -13.77
CA GLN A 248 18.21 16.63 -14.92
C GLN A 248 16.81 16.78 -15.54
N ASN A 249 16.10 15.67 -15.76
CA ASN A 249 14.74 15.68 -16.28
C ASN A 249 13.79 16.50 -15.39
N LEU A 250 13.89 16.33 -14.07
CA LEU A 250 13.09 17.08 -13.10
C LEU A 250 13.43 18.58 -13.14
N GLN A 251 14.71 18.93 -13.19
CA GLN A 251 15.18 20.33 -13.26
C GLN A 251 14.67 21.00 -14.55
N ASP A 252 14.85 20.36 -15.69
CA ASP A 252 14.43 20.89 -16.98
C ASP A 252 12.92 21.08 -17.04
N ALA A 253 12.14 20.07 -16.61
CA ALA A 253 10.70 20.14 -16.63
C ALA A 253 10.14 21.18 -15.63
N TYR A 254 10.67 21.22 -14.41
CA TYR A 254 10.22 22.17 -13.40
C TYR A 254 10.58 23.61 -13.76
N THR A 255 11.80 23.88 -14.20
CA THR A 255 12.22 25.23 -14.61
C THR A 255 11.53 25.70 -15.89
N ALA A 256 11.18 24.77 -16.79
CA ALA A 256 10.34 25.06 -17.96
C ALA A 256 8.86 25.26 -17.59
N GLY A 257 8.46 25.05 -16.33
CA GLY A 257 7.07 25.16 -15.87
C GLY A 257 6.16 24.09 -16.50
N LEU A 258 6.68 22.89 -16.77
CA LEU A 258 5.93 21.72 -17.22
C LEU A 258 5.39 20.92 -16.04
N ILE A 259 6.05 21.00 -14.89
CA ILE A 259 5.57 20.52 -13.60
C ILE A 259 5.01 21.72 -12.83
N ASP A 260 3.92 21.49 -12.12
CA ASP A 260 3.31 22.48 -11.24
C ASP A 260 4.34 23.09 -10.29
N GLN A 261 4.37 24.41 -10.22
CA GLN A 261 5.34 25.16 -9.42
C GLN A 261 5.09 24.99 -7.91
N GLU A 262 3.88 24.58 -7.52
CA GLU A 262 3.52 24.29 -6.14
C GLU A 262 3.75 22.81 -5.77
N ALA A 263 4.18 21.95 -6.72
CA ALA A 263 4.40 20.53 -6.51
C ALA A 263 5.25 20.18 -5.27
N ILE A 264 6.23 21.02 -4.93
CA ILE A 264 7.11 20.84 -3.75
C ILE A 264 6.32 20.83 -2.44
N THR A 265 5.24 21.62 -2.38
CA THR A 265 4.39 21.78 -1.19
C THR A 265 3.01 21.19 -1.34
N ASN A 266 2.65 20.75 -2.53
CA ASN A 266 1.34 20.15 -2.79
C ASN A 266 1.13 18.90 -1.98
N THR A 267 -0.09 18.81 -1.45
CA THR A 267 -0.64 17.56 -0.92
C THR A 267 -1.39 16.82 -2.01
N THR A 268 -1.60 15.53 -1.82
CA THR A 268 -2.44 14.70 -2.71
C THR A 268 -3.84 15.30 -2.89
N SER A 269 -4.40 15.92 -1.84
CA SER A 269 -5.71 16.58 -1.91
C SER A 269 -5.69 17.84 -2.77
N ALA A 270 -4.63 18.65 -2.67
CA ALA A 270 -4.46 19.85 -3.52
C ALA A 270 -4.39 19.44 -5.00
N CYS A 271 -3.56 18.46 -5.36
CA CYS A 271 -3.48 17.95 -6.74
C CYS A 271 -4.83 17.43 -7.26
N ARG A 272 -5.62 16.74 -6.42
CA ARG A 272 -6.97 16.31 -6.79
C ARG A 272 -7.90 17.48 -7.05
N ASP A 273 -7.84 18.52 -6.24
CA ASP A 273 -8.69 19.71 -6.41
C ASP A 273 -8.36 20.44 -7.71
N GLU A 274 -7.08 20.56 -8.07
CA GLU A 274 -6.63 21.09 -9.36
C GLU A 274 -7.11 20.23 -10.54
N TRP A 275 -7.01 18.90 -10.43
CA TRP A 275 -7.54 17.98 -11.42
C TRP A 275 -9.05 18.14 -11.59
N TYR A 276 -9.81 18.17 -10.50
CA TYR A 276 -11.27 18.34 -10.53
C TYR A 276 -11.69 19.71 -11.09
N ALA A 277 -10.89 20.75 -10.88
CA ALA A 277 -11.09 22.06 -11.50
C ALA A 277 -10.89 22.03 -13.02
N GLY A 278 -10.23 21.00 -13.55
CA GLY A 278 -9.99 20.83 -14.98
C GLY A 278 -8.84 21.66 -15.54
N THR A 279 -7.94 22.11 -14.68
CA THR A 279 -6.85 23.04 -15.02
C THR A 279 -5.49 22.36 -15.21
N VAL A 280 -5.38 21.06 -14.94
CA VAL A 280 -4.13 20.29 -15.13
C VAL A 280 -4.29 19.22 -16.20
N GLY A 281 -3.19 18.95 -16.91
CA GLY A 281 -3.15 18.03 -18.05
C GLY A 281 -2.90 16.59 -17.67
N CYS A 282 -2.03 16.39 -16.67
CA CYS A 282 -1.61 15.07 -16.18
C CYS A 282 -1.63 15.03 -14.65
N PHE A 283 -2.10 13.90 -14.11
CA PHE A 283 -2.09 13.65 -12.67
C PHE A 283 -1.83 12.17 -12.38
N PRO A 284 -0.74 11.83 -11.67
CA PRO A 284 -0.45 10.47 -11.23
C PRO A 284 -1.30 10.11 -10.03
N TYR A 285 -2.06 9.02 -10.14
CA TYR A 285 -2.88 8.54 -9.04
C TYR A 285 -3.17 7.03 -9.15
N TRP A 286 -3.78 6.47 -8.11
CA TRP A 286 -4.09 5.04 -8.04
C TRP A 286 -4.94 4.56 -9.22
N GLY A 287 -4.61 3.38 -9.77
CA GLY A 287 -5.45 2.70 -10.74
C GLY A 287 -6.71 2.11 -10.10
N GLY A 288 -7.64 1.65 -10.93
CA GLY A 288 -8.91 1.06 -10.51
C GLY A 288 -9.96 2.10 -10.14
N LEU A 289 -10.55 2.01 -8.95
CA LEU A 289 -11.61 2.91 -8.48
C LEU A 289 -11.29 4.40 -8.68
N TRP A 290 -10.03 4.79 -8.51
CA TRP A 290 -9.65 6.18 -8.67
C TRP A 290 -9.70 6.65 -10.12
N GLY A 291 -9.57 5.77 -11.12
CA GLY A 291 -9.81 6.12 -12.52
C GLY A 291 -11.24 6.61 -12.73
N GLU A 292 -12.21 5.89 -12.16
CA GLU A 292 -13.62 6.30 -12.15
C GLU A 292 -13.83 7.60 -11.36
N THR A 293 -13.31 7.67 -10.12
CA THR A 293 -13.49 8.83 -9.24
C THR A 293 -12.94 10.10 -9.87
N LEU A 294 -11.73 10.05 -10.41
CA LEU A 294 -11.08 11.21 -11.06
C LEU A 294 -11.87 11.67 -12.28
N THR A 295 -12.40 10.74 -13.09
CA THR A 295 -13.18 11.05 -14.28
C THR A 295 -14.54 11.63 -13.90
N VAL A 296 -15.27 11.01 -12.99
CA VAL A 296 -16.60 11.48 -12.55
C VAL A 296 -16.53 12.88 -11.94
N ARG A 297 -15.55 13.13 -11.08
CA ARG A 297 -15.36 14.44 -10.44
C ARG A 297 -14.94 15.52 -11.43
N LEU A 298 -14.04 15.20 -12.34
CA LEU A 298 -13.63 16.13 -13.41
C LEU A 298 -14.83 16.52 -14.28
N LYS A 299 -15.64 15.55 -14.70
CA LYS A 299 -16.83 15.79 -15.56
C LYS A 299 -17.91 16.66 -14.91
N GLN A 300 -17.93 16.81 -13.58
CA GLN A 300 -18.81 17.77 -12.91
C GLN A 300 -18.48 19.21 -13.26
N ASN A 301 -17.23 19.54 -13.51
CA ASN A 301 -16.76 20.88 -13.90
C ASN A 301 -16.49 20.99 -15.41
N VAL A 302 -16.09 19.91 -16.05
CA VAL A 302 -15.76 19.82 -17.47
C VAL A 302 -16.51 18.62 -18.08
N PRO A 303 -17.82 18.78 -18.45
CA PRO A 303 -18.68 17.67 -18.87
C PRO A 303 -18.14 16.85 -20.04
N ASP A 304 -17.44 17.47 -20.96
CA ASP A 304 -16.89 16.85 -22.18
C ASP A 304 -15.44 16.32 -21.97
N ALA A 305 -14.93 16.33 -20.75
CA ALA A 305 -13.58 15.80 -20.46
C ALA A 305 -13.50 14.32 -20.77
N GLU A 306 -12.42 13.91 -21.40
CA GLU A 306 -12.03 12.52 -21.59
C GLU A 306 -10.69 12.26 -20.90
N VAL A 307 -10.60 11.14 -20.21
CA VAL A 307 -9.43 10.75 -19.39
C VAL A 307 -8.94 9.38 -19.84
N ILE A 308 -7.62 9.24 -19.93
CA ILE A 308 -6.99 7.92 -20.10
C ILE A 308 -5.95 7.69 -19.02
N ALA A 309 -5.77 6.44 -18.61
CA ALA A 309 -4.58 6.00 -17.90
C ALA A 309 -3.48 5.80 -18.95
N LEU A 310 -2.37 6.52 -18.80
CA LEU A 310 -1.24 6.45 -19.73
C LEU A 310 -0.52 5.12 -19.58
N PRO A 311 -0.32 4.30 -20.62
CA PRO A 311 0.67 3.25 -20.57
C PRO A 311 2.05 3.85 -20.31
N PRO A 312 2.94 3.21 -19.55
CA PRO A 312 4.24 3.79 -19.25
C PRO A 312 5.00 4.05 -20.56
N ILE A 313 5.50 5.24 -20.72
CA ILE A 313 6.40 5.60 -21.83
C ILE A 313 7.72 4.82 -21.71
N GLU A 314 8.49 4.74 -22.78
CA GLU A 314 9.80 4.07 -22.76
C GLU A 314 10.66 4.59 -21.59
N GLY A 315 11.23 3.67 -20.81
CA GLY A 315 12.02 3.98 -19.62
C GLY A 315 11.23 4.20 -18.33
N ALA A 316 9.97 4.62 -18.39
CA ALA A 316 9.14 4.78 -17.20
C ALA A 316 8.71 3.42 -16.61
N THR A 317 8.43 3.39 -15.33
CA THR A 317 7.99 2.18 -14.64
C THR A 317 6.91 2.50 -13.63
N TYR A 318 5.79 1.79 -13.70
CA TYR A 318 4.80 1.75 -12.63
C TYR A 318 5.16 0.68 -11.62
N LEU A 319 4.95 0.96 -10.33
CA LEU A 319 5.29 0.06 -9.24
C LEU A 319 4.04 -0.25 -8.43
N TYR A 320 3.83 -1.52 -8.11
CA TYR A 320 2.83 -1.89 -7.12
C TYR A 320 3.21 -1.33 -5.75
N SER A 321 2.24 -0.86 -5.00
CA SER A 321 2.44 -0.53 -3.59
C SER A 321 2.45 -1.78 -2.73
N ALA A 322 3.11 -1.71 -1.59
CA ALA A 322 2.97 -2.75 -0.57
C ALA A 322 1.50 -2.78 -0.11
N PRO A 323 0.83 -3.94 -0.17
CA PRO A 323 -0.57 -4.04 0.24
C PRO A 323 -0.71 -3.87 1.74
N SER A 324 -1.89 -3.43 2.19
CA SER A 324 -2.29 -3.63 3.58
C SER A 324 -2.48 -5.12 3.85
N VAL A 325 -1.94 -5.59 4.96
CA VAL A 325 -2.03 -6.99 5.39
C VAL A 325 -2.78 -7.11 6.70
N GLN A 326 -3.70 -8.06 6.76
CA GLN A 326 -4.38 -8.44 7.98
C GLN A 326 -3.49 -9.39 8.76
N VAL A 327 -3.19 -9.05 10.01
CA VAL A 327 -2.33 -9.83 10.90
C VAL A 327 -3.07 -10.24 12.16
N ILE A 328 -2.57 -11.26 12.86
CA ILE A 328 -3.09 -11.73 14.14
C ILE A 328 -2.03 -11.50 15.22
N SER A 329 -2.45 -11.01 16.38
CA SER A 329 -1.56 -10.78 17.51
C SER A 329 -0.92 -12.08 18.00
N SER A 330 0.39 -12.06 18.24
CA SER A 330 1.11 -13.17 18.91
C SER A 330 0.79 -13.32 20.40
N LYS A 331 -0.03 -12.42 20.96
CA LYS A 331 -0.52 -12.53 22.35
C LYS A 331 -1.61 -13.59 22.50
N LEU A 332 -2.23 -14.01 21.40
CA LEU A 332 -3.21 -15.08 21.39
C LEU A 332 -2.52 -16.46 21.47
N SER A 333 -3.20 -17.43 22.02
CA SER A 333 -2.76 -18.83 21.93
C SER A 333 -2.88 -19.36 20.51
N ASP A 334 -2.17 -20.41 20.15
CA ASP A 334 -2.25 -21.03 18.83
C ASP A 334 -3.68 -21.45 18.44
N GLU A 335 -4.47 -21.92 19.42
CA GLU A 335 -5.89 -22.25 19.21
C GLU A 335 -6.71 -20.99 18.88
N GLN A 336 -6.47 -19.87 19.58
CA GLN A 336 -7.12 -18.59 19.29
C GLN A 336 -6.67 -18.01 17.95
N VAL A 337 -5.38 -18.13 17.60
CA VAL A 337 -4.88 -17.74 16.27
C VAL A 337 -5.60 -18.50 15.16
N ALA A 338 -5.71 -19.82 15.28
CA ALA A 338 -6.45 -20.65 14.32
C ALA A 338 -7.94 -20.24 14.24
N SER A 339 -8.53 -19.91 15.38
CA SER A 339 -9.91 -19.43 15.48
C SER A 339 -10.13 -18.11 14.74
N VAL A 340 -9.30 -17.10 15.00
CA VAL A 340 -9.37 -15.80 14.33
C VAL A 340 -9.10 -15.94 12.82
N TYR A 341 -8.11 -16.76 12.44
CA TYR A 341 -7.82 -17.01 11.04
C TYR A 341 -9.05 -17.58 10.31
N LYS A 342 -9.63 -18.67 10.82
CA LYS A 342 -10.73 -19.39 10.19
C LYS A 342 -12.02 -18.58 10.11
N TYR A 343 -12.40 -17.92 11.20
CA TYR A 343 -13.70 -17.25 11.31
C TYR A 343 -13.70 -15.77 10.93
N PHE A 344 -12.52 -15.18 10.73
CA PHE A 344 -12.41 -13.79 10.30
C PHE A 344 -11.64 -13.63 9.00
N ILE A 345 -10.37 -14.10 8.91
CA ILE A 345 -9.56 -13.90 7.71
C ILE A 345 -10.08 -14.76 6.54
N GLU A 346 -10.34 -16.04 6.79
CA GLU A 346 -10.88 -16.92 5.74
C GLU A 346 -12.30 -16.51 5.32
N TYR A 347 -13.14 -16.09 6.27
CA TYR A 347 -14.47 -15.55 5.99
C TYR A 347 -14.43 -14.30 5.10
N MET A 348 -13.44 -13.43 5.30
CA MET A 348 -13.21 -12.25 4.47
C MET A 348 -12.93 -12.62 2.99
N HIS A 349 -12.35 -13.79 2.74
CA HIS A 349 -11.90 -14.28 1.42
C HIS A 349 -12.62 -15.55 0.96
N ASP A 350 -13.81 -15.83 1.49
CA ASP A 350 -14.56 -17.10 1.24
C ASP A 350 -15.13 -17.23 -0.19
N GLY A 351 -15.06 -16.17 -0.99
CA GLY A 351 -15.68 -16.11 -2.32
C GLY A 351 -17.23 -16.09 -2.27
N GLY A 352 -17.80 -15.92 -1.10
CA GLY A 352 -19.23 -16.02 -0.82
C GLY A 352 -19.79 -14.84 -0.04
N GLU A 353 -20.62 -15.14 0.98
CA GLU A 353 -21.32 -14.11 1.76
C GLU A 353 -20.39 -13.26 2.62
N GLY A 354 -19.32 -13.83 3.15
CA GLY A 354 -18.30 -13.11 3.89
C GLY A 354 -17.63 -12.09 2.98
N GLN A 355 -17.13 -12.52 1.85
CA GLN A 355 -16.49 -11.63 0.89
C GLN A 355 -17.44 -10.52 0.40
N VAL A 356 -18.72 -10.80 0.13
CA VAL A 356 -19.72 -9.78 -0.21
C VAL A 356 -19.85 -8.75 0.91
N LEU A 357 -19.88 -9.18 2.17
CA LEU A 357 -19.99 -8.29 3.32
C LEU A 357 -18.76 -7.36 3.43
N PHE A 358 -17.55 -7.89 3.24
CA PHE A 358 -16.32 -7.09 3.30
C PHE A 358 -16.12 -6.18 2.08
N GLN A 359 -16.62 -6.54 0.90
CA GLN A 359 -16.48 -5.72 -0.32
C GLN A 359 -17.60 -4.69 -0.48
N SER A 360 -18.83 -5.10 -0.21
CA SER A 360 -20.01 -4.31 -0.56
C SER A 360 -20.84 -3.87 0.64
N GLY A 361 -20.58 -4.45 1.82
CA GLY A 361 -21.36 -4.12 3.02
C GLY A 361 -22.72 -4.82 3.07
N VAL A 362 -23.69 -4.19 3.71
CA VAL A 362 -25.00 -4.74 4.08
C VAL A 362 -26.05 -4.41 3.03
N GLU A 363 -26.80 -5.43 2.58
CA GLU A 363 -27.93 -5.24 1.68
C GLU A 363 -29.02 -4.36 2.32
N GLY A 364 -29.57 -3.43 1.55
CA GLY A 364 -30.56 -2.46 2.00
C GLY A 364 -29.97 -1.26 2.75
N VAL A 365 -28.69 -1.30 3.12
CA VAL A 365 -27.96 -0.20 3.77
C VAL A 365 -26.89 0.37 2.85
N HIS A 366 -26.02 -0.50 2.35
CA HIS A 366 -24.86 -0.13 1.53
C HIS A 366 -25.06 -0.44 0.06
N TRP A 367 -25.88 -1.43 -0.26
CA TRP A 367 -26.20 -1.84 -1.61
C TRP A 367 -27.61 -2.41 -1.70
N GLN A 368 -28.12 -2.53 -2.91
CA GLN A 368 -29.34 -3.25 -3.24
C GLN A 368 -29.08 -4.24 -4.37
N GLN A 369 -29.83 -5.34 -4.39
CA GLN A 369 -29.74 -6.31 -5.46
C GLN A 369 -30.54 -5.88 -6.68
N SER A 370 -29.94 -5.98 -7.88
CA SER A 370 -30.57 -5.76 -9.17
C SER A 370 -30.24 -6.93 -10.08
N GLY A 371 -31.14 -7.91 -10.21
CA GLY A 371 -30.79 -9.20 -10.80
C GLY A 371 -29.70 -9.88 -9.99
N ASN A 372 -28.57 -10.17 -10.61
CA ASN A 372 -27.37 -10.68 -9.92
C ASN A 372 -26.37 -9.56 -9.58
N ASN A 373 -26.67 -8.31 -9.89
CA ASN A 373 -25.75 -7.21 -9.63
C ASN A 373 -25.94 -6.62 -8.24
N ILE A 374 -24.84 -6.23 -7.64
CA ILE A 374 -24.76 -5.40 -6.43
C ILE A 374 -24.70 -3.95 -6.88
N ASP A 375 -25.80 -3.22 -6.69
CA ASP A 375 -25.87 -1.79 -6.96
C ASP A 375 -25.58 -1.00 -5.69
N PRO A 376 -24.43 -0.28 -5.60
CA PRO A 376 -24.08 0.49 -4.42
C PRO A 376 -25.11 1.60 -4.11
N LEU A 377 -25.43 1.76 -2.83
CA LEU A 377 -26.26 2.85 -2.31
C LEU A 377 -25.40 4.06 -1.89
N PRO A 378 -25.98 5.27 -1.78
CA PRO A 378 -25.25 6.47 -1.39
C PRO A 378 -24.50 6.40 -0.06
N THR A 379 -24.81 5.43 0.80
CA THR A 379 -24.09 5.18 2.06
C THR A 379 -22.60 4.95 1.86
N ILE A 380 -22.24 4.10 0.87
CA ILE A 380 -20.84 3.82 0.50
C ILE A 380 -20.48 4.24 -0.92
N SER A 381 -21.48 4.52 -1.77
CA SER A 381 -21.30 5.06 -3.10
C SER A 381 -21.70 6.53 -3.11
N LYS A 382 -20.77 7.40 -2.79
CA LYS A 382 -20.96 8.85 -2.93
C LYS A 382 -20.83 9.16 -4.44
N PRO A 383 -21.91 9.55 -5.15
CA PRO A 383 -21.86 9.69 -6.62
C PRO A 383 -20.76 10.63 -7.10
N ALA A 384 -20.44 11.66 -6.31
CA ALA A 384 -19.36 12.60 -6.60
C ALA A 384 -17.96 12.03 -6.40
N GLU A 385 -17.81 10.93 -5.70
CA GLU A 385 -16.52 10.30 -5.36
C GLU A 385 -16.40 8.90 -5.96
N ALA A 386 -17.48 8.36 -6.52
CA ALA A 386 -17.59 6.99 -7.06
C ALA A 386 -17.12 5.89 -6.07
N PHE A 387 -17.20 6.17 -4.77
CA PHE A 387 -16.70 5.28 -3.72
C PHE A 387 -17.63 4.07 -3.54
N ARG A 388 -17.13 2.86 -3.69
CA ARG A 388 -17.91 1.61 -3.75
C ARG A 388 -17.33 0.48 -2.90
N LYS A 389 -16.53 0.77 -1.90
CA LYS A 389 -15.99 -0.27 -1.03
C LYS A 389 -16.51 -0.16 0.40
N ALA A 390 -16.63 -1.30 1.07
CA ALA A 390 -16.73 -1.36 2.52
C ALA A 390 -15.32 -1.40 3.15
N TRP A 391 -14.65 -2.56 3.05
CA TRP A 391 -13.31 -2.79 3.57
C TRP A 391 -12.33 -3.25 2.49
N ILE A 392 -12.83 -3.91 1.46
CA ILE A 392 -12.07 -4.43 0.32
C ILE A 392 -12.60 -3.78 -0.96
N THR A 393 -11.72 -3.33 -1.81
CA THR A 393 -12.10 -2.87 -3.15
C THR A 393 -12.55 -4.10 -3.96
N PRO A 394 -13.79 -4.14 -4.47
CA PRO A 394 -14.36 -5.35 -5.07
C PRO A 394 -13.49 -6.01 -6.14
N TRP A 395 -12.90 -5.23 -7.04
CA TRP A 395 -12.07 -5.73 -8.15
C TRP A 395 -10.59 -5.88 -7.80
N LEU A 396 -10.21 -5.62 -6.55
CA LEU A 396 -8.89 -5.93 -5.99
C LEU A 396 -8.94 -7.09 -5.00
N ALA A 397 -10.07 -7.78 -4.91
CA ALA A 397 -10.22 -8.94 -4.05
C ALA A 397 -9.17 -10.02 -4.35
N LEU A 398 -8.64 -10.67 -3.32
CA LEU A 398 -7.66 -11.74 -3.46
C LEU A 398 -8.25 -12.97 -4.15
N THR A 399 -9.51 -13.25 -3.88
CA THR A 399 -10.21 -14.45 -4.34
C THR A 399 -11.41 -14.06 -5.19
N PRO A 400 -11.73 -14.85 -6.25
CA PRO A 400 -12.93 -14.61 -7.04
C PRO A 400 -14.18 -14.95 -6.24
N MET A 401 -15.27 -14.24 -6.47
CA MET A 401 -16.59 -14.51 -5.89
C MET A 401 -17.24 -15.72 -6.60
N THR A 402 -16.85 -16.93 -6.20
CA THR A 402 -17.29 -18.20 -6.84
C THR A 402 -18.36 -18.95 -6.06
N ALA A 403 -18.55 -18.60 -4.78
CA ALA A 403 -19.57 -19.20 -3.91
C ALA A 403 -20.86 -18.37 -3.81
N THR A 404 -21.02 -17.37 -4.69
CA THR A 404 -22.23 -16.54 -4.81
C THR A 404 -22.52 -16.27 -6.28
N ASP A 405 -23.76 -15.94 -6.60
CA ASP A 405 -24.19 -15.47 -7.93
C ASP A 405 -24.18 -13.93 -8.06
N LYS A 406 -23.76 -13.24 -7.00
CA LYS A 406 -23.69 -11.79 -6.98
C LYS A 406 -22.46 -11.27 -7.73
N ASN A 407 -22.63 -10.18 -8.47
CA ASN A 407 -21.57 -9.52 -9.24
C ASN A 407 -21.48 -8.05 -8.86
N VAL A 408 -20.27 -7.52 -8.83
CA VAL A 408 -20.03 -6.07 -8.74
C VAL A 408 -19.68 -5.57 -10.13
N GLU A 409 -20.45 -4.60 -10.61
CA GLU A 409 -20.16 -3.94 -11.89
C GLU A 409 -18.98 -2.99 -11.72
N VAL A 410 -18.01 -3.09 -12.62
CA VAL A 410 -16.81 -2.25 -12.65
C VAL A 410 -16.93 -1.28 -13.83
N SER A 411 -16.69 0.01 -13.60
CA SER A 411 -16.72 1.02 -14.64
C SER A 411 -15.62 0.79 -15.69
N GLN A 412 -15.82 1.35 -16.89
CA GLN A 412 -14.83 1.24 -17.97
C GLN A 412 -13.52 1.93 -17.56
N GLU A 413 -13.60 3.09 -16.91
CA GLU A 413 -12.44 3.86 -16.44
C GLU A 413 -11.61 3.08 -15.41
N ALA A 414 -12.28 2.38 -14.48
CA ALA A 414 -11.59 1.52 -13.52
C ALA A 414 -10.96 0.31 -14.24
N THR A 415 -11.69 -0.32 -15.16
CA THR A 415 -11.20 -1.45 -15.96
C THR A 415 -9.97 -1.09 -16.79
N ASP A 416 -10.02 0.04 -17.50
CA ASP A 416 -8.92 0.49 -18.36
C ASP A 416 -7.66 0.80 -17.55
N SER A 417 -7.80 1.49 -16.42
CA SER A 417 -6.66 1.78 -15.56
C SER A 417 -6.05 0.53 -14.91
N LEU A 418 -6.89 -0.44 -14.51
CA LEU A 418 -6.41 -1.74 -14.01
C LEU A 418 -5.71 -2.55 -15.11
N ALA A 419 -6.17 -2.46 -16.36
CA ALA A 419 -5.50 -3.10 -17.50
C ALA A 419 -4.08 -2.51 -17.70
N VAL A 420 -3.91 -1.19 -17.57
CA VAL A 420 -2.59 -0.55 -17.60
C VAL A 420 -1.73 -1.02 -16.43
N VAL A 421 -2.27 -1.08 -15.21
CA VAL A 421 -1.57 -1.59 -14.03
C VAL A 421 -1.11 -3.03 -14.24
N SER A 422 -2.03 -3.94 -14.58
CA SER A 422 -1.73 -5.38 -14.68
C SER A 422 -0.74 -5.71 -15.80
N ALA A 423 -0.75 -4.93 -16.88
CA ALA A 423 0.17 -5.15 -18.01
C ALA A 423 1.58 -4.60 -17.77
N ASN A 424 1.73 -3.60 -16.89
CA ASN A 424 2.96 -2.79 -16.84
C ASN A 424 3.56 -2.64 -15.45
N ALA A 425 2.80 -2.78 -14.36
CA ALA A 425 3.34 -2.59 -13.03
C ALA A 425 4.30 -3.71 -12.66
N LYS A 426 5.42 -3.32 -12.05
CA LYS A 426 6.43 -4.26 -11.54
C LYS A 426 6.20 -4.55 -10.07
N ASN A 427 6.63 -5.73 -9.64
CA ASN A 427 6.52 -6.15 -8.25
C ASN A 427 7.19 -5.16 -7.31
N ILE A 428 6.56 -4.98 -6.16
CA ILE A 428 7.12 -4.19 -5.07
C ILE A 428 8.29 -4.96 -4.47
N SER A 429 9.32 -4.20 -4.15
CA SER A 429 10.35 -4.70 -3.25
C SER A 429 9.97 -4.32 -1.82
N VAL A 430 9.56 -5.30 -1.03
CA VAL A 430 9.49 -5.13 0.42
C VAL A 430 10.91 -5.08 0.95
N PHE A 431 11.22 -4.04 1.72
CA PHE A 431 12.57 -3.85 2.22
C PHE A 431 12.90 -4.86 3.33
N PRO A 432 14.07 -5.53 3.27
CA PRO A 432 14.53 -6.37 4.36
C PRO A 432 14.64 -5.60 5.68
N VAL A 433 14.54 -6.32 6.79
CA VAL A 433 14.67 -5.73 8.13
C VAL A 433 16.09 -5.17 8.30
N SER A 434 16.17 -3.92 8.75
CA SER A 434 17.42 -3.26 9.13
C SER A 434 17.13 -2.25 10.23
N GLU A 435 17.81 -2.40 11.37
CA GLU A 435 17.70 -1.48 12.50
C GLU A 435 18.20 -0.09 12.09
N GLN A 436 19.35 -0.03 11.43
CA GLN A 436 19.93 1.22 10.96
C GLN A 436 18.99 1.95 9.97
N ARG A 437 18.40 1.23 9.00
CA ARG A 437 17.42 1.82 8.08
C ARG A 437 16.26 2.44 8.85
N THR A 438 15.69 1.73 9.81
CA THR A 438 14.57 2.22 10.62
C THR A 438 14.93 3.49 11.37
N MET A 439 16.14 3.55 11.96
CA MET A 439 16.60 4.72 12.71
C MET A 439 16.78 5.96 11.83
N ILE A 440 17.25 5.80 10.59
CA ILE A 440 17.59 6.94 9.71
C ILE A 440 16.48 7.33 8.73
N THR A 441 15.41 6.55 8.61
CA THR A 441 14.37 6.71 7.56
C THR A 441 13.84 8.14 7.47
N SER A 442 13.50 8.77 8.60
CA SER A 442 12.95 10.14 8.63
C SER A 442 13.96 11.18 8.14
N ASP A 443 15.19 11.11 8.65
CA ASP A 443 16.24 12.07 8.29
C ASP A 443 16.70 11.87 6.85
N LEU A 444 16.77 10.62 6.38
CA LEU A 444 17.14 10.28 5.01
C LEU A 444 16.06 10.75 4.03
N THR A 445 14.77 10.54 4.35
CA THR A 445 13.66 11.03 3.53
C THR A 445 13.72 12.54 3.39
N THR A 446 13.87 13.28 4.50
CA THR A 446 13.98 14.74 4.50
C THR A 446 15.19 15.21 3.68
N THR A 447 16.31 14.53 3.80
CA THR A 447 17.54 14.84 3.05
C THR A 447 17.31 14.70 1.55
N ARG A 448 16.72 13.58 1.11
CA ARG A 448 16.41 13.31 -0.30
C ARG A 448 15.44 14.34 -0.87
N GLU A 449 14.35 14.62 -0.15
CA GLU A 449 13.34 15.62 -0.56
C GLU A 449 13.94 17.02 -0.70
N ASN A 450 14.77 17.43 0.23
CA ASN A 450 15.42 18.74 0.18
C ASN A 450 16.34 18.86 -1.04
N ILE A 451 17.20 17.88 -1.26
CA ILE A 451 18.16 17.89 -2.37
C ILE A 451 17.44 17.86 -3.72
N ILE A 452 16.48 16.95 -3.90
CA ILE A 452 15.70 16.84 -5.14
C ILE A 452 14.97 18.16 -5.44
N SER A 453 14.34 18.75 -4.44
CA SER A 453 13.62 20.03 -4.60
C SER A 453 14.57 21.18 -4.99
N ARG A 454 15.76 21.28 -4.39
CA ARG A 454 16.76 22.31 -4.72
C ARG A 454 17.34 22.12 -6.13
N VAL A 455 17.54 20.86 -6.55
CA VAL A 455 17.95 20.56 -7.94
C VAL A 455 16.82 20.94 -8.90
N ALA A 456 15.59 20.52 -8.66
CA ALA A 456 14.46 20.86 -9.52
C ALA A 456 14.26 22.37 -9.67
N MET A 457 14.44 23.13 -8.59
CA MET A 457 14.39 24.61 -8.63
C MET A 457 15.62 25.28 -9.31
N GLY A 458 16.62 24.51 -9.74
CA GLY A 458 17.85 25.04 -10.33
C GLY A 458 18.79 25.72 -9.31
N GLN A 459 18.63 25.47 -8.01
CA GLN A 459 19.52 25.96 -6.96
C GLN A 459 20.82 25.16 -6.84
N LEU A 460 20.79 23.91 -7.29
CA LEU A 460 21.93 23.01 -7.46
C LEU A 460 21.90 22.43 -8.86
N THR A 461 23.08 22.14 -9.42
CA THR A 461 23.11 21.22 -10.56
C THR A 461 22.82 19.80 -10.09
N PRO A 462 22.41 18.89 -10.98
CA PRO A 462 22.26 17.46 -10.65
C PRO A 462 23.50 16.86 -10.01
N GLU A 463 24.71 17.20 -10.52
CA GLU A 463 25.99 16.73 -9.98
C GLU A 463 26.26 17.23 -8.56
N GLU A 464 25.99 18.54 -8.31
CA GLU A 464 26.12 19.13 -6.97
C GLU A 464 25.13 18.46 -5.99
N GLY A 465 23.88 18.24 -6.41
CA GLY A 465 22.87 17.51 -5.64
C GLY A 465 23.30 16.09 -5.27
N MET A 466 23.81 15.34 -6.24
CA MET A 466 24.34 14.00 -6.01
C MET A 466 25.55 13.99 -5.06
N ALA A 467 26.47 14.97 -5.21
CA ALA A 467 27.63 15.07 -4.33
C ALA A 467 27.22 15.42 -2.90
N GLU A 468 26.30 16.37 -2.71
CA GLU A 468 25.75 16.72 -1.40
C GLU A 468 25.04 15.53 -0.76
N TYR A 469 24.23 14.80 -1.54
CA TYR A 469 23.55 13.59 -1.05
C TYR A 469 24.54 12.53 -0.54
N LYS A 470 25.58 12.21 -1.32
CA LYS A 470 26.59 11.22 -0.91
C LYS A 470 27.24 11.57 0.42
N ALA A 471 27.58 12.84 0.65
CA ALA A 471 28.13 13.29 1.93
C ALA A 471 27.13 13.15 3.10
N GLN A 472 25.85 13.43 2.86
CA GLN A 472 24.80 13.25 3.89
C GLN A 472 24.54 11.76 4.16
N ALA A 473 24.52 10.91 3.14
CA ALA A 473 24.34 9.47 3.25
C ALA A 473 25.47 8.81 4.09
N GLU A 474 26.71 9.29 3.95
CA GLU A 474 27.82 8.89 4.81
C GLU A 474 27.56 9.27 6.28
N THR A 475 27.09 10.50 6.53
CA THR A 475 26.80 11.01 7.88
C THR A 475 25.67 10.21 8.53
N LEU A 476 24.65 9.82 7.77
CA LEU A 476 23.52 8.99 8.21
C LEU A 476 23.86 7.50 8.30
N ASN A 477 25.07 7.11 7.87
CA ASN A 477 25.50 5.71 7.87
C ASN A 477 24.60 4.79 7.03
N VAL A 478 24.19 5.25 5.83
CA VAL A 478 23.37 4.48 4.87
C VAL A 478 24.04 3.18 4.47
N ALA A 479 25.38 3.12 4.46
CA ALA A 479 26.14 1.92 4.15
C ALA A 479 25.84 0.77 5.13
N GLN A 480 25.69 1.06 6.42
CA GLN A 480 25.32 0.05 7.43
C GLN A 480 23.89 -0.44 7.18
N ALA A 481 22.95 0.45 6.86
CA ALA A 481 21.58 0.05 6.53
C ALA A 481 21.55 -0.94 5.35
N LEU A 482 22.33 -0.67 4.31
CA LEU A 482 22.46 -1.56 3.15
C LEU A 482 23.14 -2.90 3.49
N GLU A 483 24.15 -2.88 4.35
CA GLU A 483 24.81 -4.11 4.83
C GLU A 483 23.82 -5.01 5.58
N GLU A 484 23.05 -4.45 6.51
CA GLU A 484 22.01 -5.17 7.25
C GLU A 484 20.89 -5.67 6.30
N MET A 485 20.39 -4.83 5.38
CA MET A 485 19.38 -5.23 4.40
C MET A 485 19.87 -6.39 3.52
N ASN A 486 21.11 -6.36 3.05
CA ASN A 486 21.68 -7.42 2.22
C ASN A 486 22.01 -8.70 2.98
N ALA A 487 22.20 -8.61 4.29
CA ALA A 487 22.37 -9.79 5.14
C ALA A 487 21.03 -10.48 5.46
N ASN A 488 19.92 -9.74 5.39
CA ASN A 488 18.56 -10.21 5.72
C ASN A 488 17.68 -10.36 4.46
N ALA A 489 18.26 -10.29 3.24
CA ALA A 489 17.53 -10.34 1.96
C ALA A 489 17.28 -11.77 1.46
#